data_539393dbc07b87e7cd5be536e6f3665b
#
_entry.id   539393dbc07b87e7cd5be536e6f3665b
#
_cell.length_a   1.000
_cell.length_b   1.000
_cell.length_c   1.000
_cell.angle_alpha   90.00
_cell.angle_beta   90.00
_cell.angle_gamma   90.00
#
_symmetry.space_group_name_H-M   'P 1'
#
loop_
_entity.id
_entity.type
_entity.pdbx_description
1 polymer ?
#
loop_
_entity_poly.entity_id
_entity_poly.type
_entity_poly.pdbx_seq_one_letter_code
_entity_poly.pdbx_strand_id
1 'polypeptide(L)'
;MKTLTSRQQAVLSFVEEYFQQQGYPPTVREVAAHFGIQPRAADDHLSALKRKGYLHREPGRSRGLALTGRQPELVVEVPILGQIAAGQPLLATEQVEDTLPLPRSWVQGEEVFLLRVTGDSMAPLILPGDLVMVRVQPRVARGDIAAVLVFDEATIKRVYEEAGGLVLKGDNPDFTPLRFSPGEAAELVQILGKVVGVYRSL
;
A
#
# COMPACT_ATOMS: atom_id res chain seq x y z
N MET A 1 18.55 21.36 -18.50
CA MET A 1 17.29 21.95 -17.95
C MET A 1 17.36 23.46 -18.11
N LYS A 2 16.26 24.11 -18.50
CA LYS A 2 16.23 25.58 -18.68
C LYS A 2 16.06 26.24 -17.31
N THR A 3 16.80 27.33 -17.03
CA THR A 3 16.77 28.08 -15.77
C THR A 3 15.34 28.52 -15.38
N LEU A 4 14.97 28.32 -14.12
CA LEU A 4 13.69 28.78 -13.56
C LEU A 4 13.82 30.21 -13.04
N THR A 5 12.73 31.00 -13.15
CA THR A 5 12.61 32.26 -12.39
C THR A 5 12.32 31.94 -10.93
N SER A 6 12.59 32.88 -10.01
CA SER A 6 12.32 32.70 -8.59
C SER A 6 10.86 32.28 -8.31
N ARG A 7 9.90 32.87 -9.07
CA ARG A 7 8.48 32.52 -8.93
C ARG A 7 8.17 31.12 -9.43
N GLN A 8 8.78 30.70 -10.53
CA GLN A 8 8.64 29.35 -11.07
C GLN A 8 9.25 28.31 -10.11
N GLN A 9 10.40 28.64 -9.51
CA GLN A 9 11.01 27.79 -8.48
C GLN A 9 10.07 27.61 -7.29
N ALA A 10 9.49 28.71 -6.76
CA ALA A 10 8.55 28.65 -5.65
C ALA A 10 7.31 27.79 -5.99
N VAL A 11 6.75 27.94 -7.21
CA VAL A 11 5.62 27.12 -7.65
C VAL A 11 6.00 25.63 -7.77
N LEU A 12 7.21 25.34 -8.27
CA LEU A 12 7.69 23.96 -8.35
C LEU A 12 7.85 23.34 -6.96
N SER A 13 8.51 24.03 -6.03
CA SER A 13 8.67 23.58 -4.65
C SER A 13 7.33 23.33 -3.96
N PHE A 14 6.35 24.23 -4.15
CA PHE A 14 4.99 24.00 -3.62
C PHE A 14 4.35 22.74 -4.19
N VAL A 15 4.46 22.51 -5.51
CA VAL A 15 3.93 21.28 -6.15
C VAL A 15 4.59 20.04 -5.59
N GLU A 16 5.90 20.08 -5.35
CA GLU A 16 6.67 18.99 -4.75
C GLU A 16 6.22 18.72 -3.32
N GLU A 17 6.16 19.75 -2.46
CA GLU A 17 5.72 19.65 -1.07
C GLU A 17 4.27 19.15 -0.94
N TYR A 18 3.37 19.71 -1.76
CA TYR A 18 1.97 19.31 -1.76
C TYR A 18 1.81 17.84 -2.15
N PHE A 19 2.55 17.40 -3.17
CA PHE A 19 2.57 16.00 -3.57
C PHE A 19 3.11 15.09 -2.47
N GLN A 20 4.16 15.54 -1.75
CA GLN A 20 4.73 14.82 -0.62
C GLN A 20 3.74 14.64 0.53
N GLN A 21 2.96 15.67 0.83
CA GLN A 21 2.01 15.65 1.96
C GLN A 21 0.71 14.93 1.63
N GLN A 22 0.20 15.10 0.41
CA GLN A 22 -1.13 14.63 0.03
C GLN A 22 -1.12 13.32 -0.79
N GLY A 23 0.03 12.93 -1.36
CA GLY A 23 0.14 11.76 -2.24
C GLY A 23 -0.37 11.97 -3.67
N TYR A 24 -0.86 13.18 -4.00
CA TYR A 24 -1.34 13.57 -5.33
C TYR A 24 -1.00 15.02 -5.62
N PRO A 25 -0.89 15.41 -6.92
CA PRO A 25 -0.52 16.78 -7.29
C PRO A 25 -1.65 17.78 -7.00
N PRO A 26 -1.30 19.07 -6.74
CA PRO A 26 -2.29 20.11 -6.57
C PRO A 26 -2.99 20.44 -7.90
N THR A 27 -4.23 20.90 -7.80
CA THR A 27 -4.97 21.50 -8.91
C THR A 27 -4.49 22.93 -9.15
N VAL A 28 -4.79 23.47 -10.34
CA VAL A 28 -4.52 24.90 -10.65
C VAL A 28 -5.14 25.84 -9.61
N ARG A 29 -6.33 25.49 -9.06
CA ARG A 29 -7.02 26.29 -8.04
C ARG A 29 -6.30 26.24 -6.70
N GLU A 30 -5.78 25.10 -6.30
CA GLU A 30 -5.00 24.94 -5.06
C GLU A 30 -3.67 25.72 -5.16
N VAL A 31 -2.98 25.68 -6.32
CA VAL A 31 -1.79 26.52 -6.57
C VAL A 31 -2.15 28.00 -6.49
N ALA A 32 -3.23 28.42 -7.15
CA ALA A 32 -3.68 29.81 -7.16
C ALA A 32 -3.98 30.31 -5.73
N ALA A 33 -4.71 29.51 -4.94
CA ALA A 33 -5.05 29.80 -3.55
C ALA A 33 -3.80 29.95 -2.67
N HIS A 34 -2.86 29.02 -2.78
CA HIS A 34 -1.62 29.04 -2.00
C HIS A 34 -0.79 30.32 -2.24
N PHE A 35 -0.69 30.75 -3.50
CA PHE A 35 0.09 31.93 -3.87
C PHE A 35 -0.68 33.26 -3.90
N GLY A 36 -1.99 33.25 -3.59
CA GLY A 36 -2.85 34.42 -3.64
C GLY A 36 -2.96 35.05 -5.05
N ILE A 37 -2.93 34.25 -6.11
CA ILE A 37 -2.97 34.67 -7.50
C ILE A 37 -4.23 34.16 -8.23
N GLN A 38 -4.52 34.75 -9.39
CA GLN A 38 -5.61 34.28 -10.22
C GLN A 38 -5.30 32.88 -10.80
N PRO A 39 -6.30 32.00 -10.99
CA PRO A 39 -6.11 30.67 -11.55
C PRO A 39 -5.39 30.66 -12.90
N ARG A 40 -5.63 31.67 -13.73
CA ARG A 40 -4.95 31.83 -15.02
C ARG A 40 -3.45 32.02 -14.85
N ALA A 41 -3.04 32.88 -13.90
CA ALA A 41 -1.62 33.10 -13.61
C ALA A 41 -0.93 31.85 -13.04
N ALA A 42 -1.63 31.06 -12.21
CA ALA A 42 -1.15 29.77 -11.76
C ALA A 42 -0.96 28.77 -12.92
N ASP A 43 -1.93 28.71 -13.84
CA ASP A 43 -1.83 27.85 -15.03
C ASP A 43 -0.68 28.28 -15.96
N ASP A 44 -0.43 29.56 -16.11
CA ASP A 44 0.71 30.10 -16.88
C ASP A 44 2.06 29.62 -16.27
N HIS A 45 2.20 29.67 -14.95
CA HIS A 45 3.40 29.17 -14.26
C HIS A 45 3.56 27.65 -14.44
N LEU A 46 2.51 26.87 -14.25
CA LEU A 46 2.52 25.42 -14.45
C LEU A 46 2.84 25.05 -15.91
N SER A 47 2.26 25.78 -16.88
CA SER A 47 2.54 25.62 -18.30
C SER A 47 3.98 25.97 -18.64
N ALA A 48 4.56 26.99 -18.00
CA ALA A 48 5.97 27.33 -18.17
C ALA A 48 6.91 26.24 -17.61
N LEU A 49 6.59 25.68 -16.44
CA LEU A 49 7.31 24.55 -15.86
C LEU A 49 7.23 23.31 -16.75
N LYS A 50 6.07 23.05 -17.36
CA LYS A 50 5.88 21.98 -18.34
C LYS A 50 6.74 22.18 -19.58
N ARG A 51 6.75 23.38 -20.20
CA ARG A 51 7.60 23.70 -21.37
C ARG A 51 9.09 23.60 -21.07
N LYS A 52 9.49 23.85 -19.82
CA LYS A 52 10.88 23.73 -19.36
C LYS A 52 11.27 22.31 -18.98
N GLY A 53 10.32 21.36 -18.97
CA GLY A 53 10.53 19.95 -18.69
C GLY A 53 10.61 19.59 -17.20
N TYR A 54 10.06 20.42 -16.30
CA TYR A 54 9.97 20.13 -14.87
C TYR A 54 8.67 19.43 -14.49
N LEU A 55 7.61 19.61 -15.28
CA LEU A 55 6.31 18.98 -15.11
C LEU A 55 5.86 18.35 -16.42
N HIS A 56 5.06 17.31 -16.35
CA HIS A 56 4.29 16.80 -17.48
C HIS A 56 2.82 16.64 -17.06
N ARG A 57 1.91 16.48 -18.01
CA ARG A 57 0.49 16.29 -17.75
C ARG A 57 0.03 14.99 -18.41
N GLU A 58 -0.55 14.10 -17.63
CA GLU A 58 -1.21 12.91 -18.14
C GLU A 58 -2.58 13.30 -18.74
N PRO A 59 -2.83 12.98 -20.00
CA PRO A 59 -4.13 13.24 -20.63
C PRO A 59 -5.26 12.46 -19.93
N GLY A 60 -6.41 13.14 -19.74
CA GLY A 60 -7.62 12.46 -19.27
C GLY A 60 -7.79 12.37 -17.75
N ARG A 61 -6.84 12.87 -16.94
CA ARG A 61 -6.97 12.90 -15.48
C ARG A 61 -7.16 14.32 -14.95
N SER A 62 -8.14 14.54 -14.07
CA SER A 62 -8.41 15.84 -13.44
C SER A 62 -7.24 16.34 -12.57
N ARG A 63 -6.40 15.47 -12.06
CA ARG A 63 -5.16 15.71 -11.32
C ARG A 63 -3.95 15.14 -12.06
N GLY A 64 -3.90 15.28 -13.37
CA GLY A 64 -2.88 14.71 -14.25
C GLY A 64 -1.55 15.48 -14.31
N LEU A 65 -1.26 16.36 -13.34
CA LEU A 65 0.04 17.03 -13.26
C LEU A 65 1.04 16.07 -12.65
N ALA A 66 2.20 15.87 -13.29
CA ALA A 66 3.27 15.02 -12.76
C ALA A 66 4.62 15.74 -12.92
N LEU A 67 5.53 15.51 -11.97
CA LEU A 67 6.90 16.02 -12.00
C LEU A 67 7.71 15.29 -13.07
N THR A 68 8.50 16.01 -13.86
CA THR A 68 9.41 15.41 -14.85
C THR A 68 10.80 15.31 -14.24
N GLY A 69 11.28 14.13 -14.13
CA GLY A 69 12.52 13.77 -13.46
C GLY A 69 12.21 12.80 -12.33
N ARG A 70 13.08 11.84 -12.06
CA ARG A 70 12.90 10.94 -10.93
C ARG A 70 12.44 11.76 -9.73
N GLN A 71 11.14 11.71 -9.41
CA GLN A 71 10.73 11.95 -8.04
C GLN A 71 11.62 11.04 -7.19
N PRO A 72 12.23 11.50 -6.09
CA PRO A 72 12.56 10.54 -5.07
C PRO A 72 11.23 9.82 -4.81
N GLU A 73 11.14 8.60 -5.23
CA GLU A 73 10.00 7.75 -4.94
C GLU A 73 9.93 7.79 -3.42
N LEU A 74 8.87 8.45 -2.89
CA LEU A 74 8.72 8.57 -1.45
C LEU A 74 8.63 7.14 -0.95
N VAL A 75 9.70 6.66 -0.40
CA VAL A 75 9.77 5.35 0.24
C VAL A 75 9.24 5.47 1.66
N VAL A 76 8.53 4.44 2.07
CA VAL A 76 8.04 4.23 3.42
C VAL A 76 8.66 2.93 3.90
N GLU A 77 9.24 2.97 5.08
CA GLU A 77 9.72 1.76 5.73
C GLU A 77 8.51 0.93 6.17
N VAL A 78 8.31 -0.23 5.52
CA VAL A 78 7.23 -1.16 5.85
C VAL A 78 7.80 -2.28 6.71
N PRO A 79 7.24 -2.51 7.91
CA PRO A 79 7.74 -3.52 8.83
C PRO A 79 7.54 -4.93 8.27
N ILE A 80 8.55 -5.77 8.39
CA ILE A 80 8.48 -7.22 8.17
C ILE A 80 8.24 -7.85 9.53
N LEU A 81 7.10 -8.52 9.68
CA LEU A 81 6.77 -9.23 10.91
C LEU A 81 7.25 -10.68 10.82
N GLY A 82 7.86 -11.13 11.90
CA GLY A 82 8.26 -12.52 12.09
C GLY A 82 7.14 -13.35 12.68
N GLN A 83 7.27 -13.67 13.96
CA GLN A 83 6.21 -14.40 14.68
C GLN A 83 5.16 -13.40 15.19
N ILE A 84 3.90 -13.64 14.84
CA ILE A 84 2.78 -12.85 15.33
C ILE A 84 2.19 -13.62 16.54
N ALA A 85 2.28 -13.03 17.72
CA ALA A 85 1.71 -13.58 18.94
C ALA A 85 0.27 -13.08 19.14
N ALA A 86 -0.63 -13.98 19.52
CA ALA A 86 -1.99 -13.63 19.90
C ALA A 86 -2.02 -12.70 21.13
N GLY A 87 -2.97 -11.79 21.17
CA GLY A 87 -3.18 -10.89 22.31
C GLY A 87 -2.24 -9.69 22.40
N GLN A 88 -1.27 -9.55 21.49
CA GLN A 88 -0.43 -8.36 21.37
C GLN A 88 -0.85 -7.47 20.19
N PRO A 89 -0.58 -6.15 20.24
CA PRO A 89 -0.79 -5.29 19.07
C PRO A 89 0.02 -5.80 17.88
N LEU A 90 -0.61 -5.89 16.71
CA LEU A 90 -0.03 -6.48 15.49
C LEU A 90 1.31 -5.86 15.08
N LEU A 91 1.48 -4.55 15.29
CA LEU A 91 2.71 -3.83 14.96
C LEU A 91 3.55 -3.50 16.21
N ALA A 92 3.46 -4.32 17.27
CA ALA A 92 4.36 -4.18 18.41
C ALA A 92 5.82 -4.33 17.94
N THR A 93 6.71 -3.50 18.48
CA THR A 93 8.14 -3.45 18.09
C THR A 93 8.81 -4.83 18.23
N GLU A 94 8.34 -5.65 19.16
CA GLU A 94 8.85 -6.99 19.43
C GLU A 94 8.55 -8.01 18.31
N GLN A 95 7.57 -7.70 17.44
CA GLN A 95 7.18 -8.55 16.30
C GLN A 95 7.89 -8.15 15.00
N VAL A 96 8.55 -7.00 14.97
CA VAL A 96 9.24 -6.48 13.79
C VAL A 96 10.64 -7.08 13.72
N GLU A 97 10.89 -7.90 12.69
CA GLU A 97 12.21 -8.47 12.42
C GLU A 97 13.10 -7.51 11.63
N ASP A 98 12.52 -6.81 10.65
CA ASP A 98 13.22 -5.95 9.71
C ASP A 98 12.24 -4.95 9.08
N THR A 99 12.73 -4.08 8.21
CA THR A 99 11.90 -3.19 7.40
C THR A 99 12.29 -3.28 5.93
N LEU A 100 11.35 -3.03 5.03
CA LEU A 100 11.61 -2.93 3.61
C LEU A 100 11.15 -1.56 3.09
N PRO A 101 12.05 -0.77 2.45
CA PRO A 101 11.68 0.49 1.84
C PRO A 101 10.82 0.22 0.59
N LEU A 102 9.55 0.59 0.64
CA LEU A 102 8.60 0.44 -0.46
C LEU A 102 8.12 1.80 -0.96
N PRO A 103 7.76 1.91 -2.26
CA PRO A 103 7.13 3.11 -2.79
C PRO A 103 5.88 3.48 -2.00
N ARG A 104 5.75 4.74 -1.58
CA ARG A 104 4.57 5.22 -0.85
C ARG A 104 3.27 5.00 -1.64
N SER A 105 3.36 5.01 -2.97
CA SER A 105 2.24 4.71 -3.87
C SER A 105 1.67 3.29 -3.68
N TRP A 106 2.47 2.36 -3.17
CA TRP A 106 2.03 0.98 -2.92
C TRP A 106 1.24 0.84 -1.62
N VAL A 107 1.57 1.64 -0.60
CA VAL A 107 0.88 1.61 0.70
C VAL A 107 -0.34 2.53 0.76
N GLN A 108 -0.47 3.51 -0.16
CA GLN A 108 -1.62 4.41 -0.33
C GLN A 108 -2.13 5.09 0.96
N GLY A 109 -1.26 5.26 1.96
CA GLY A 109 -1.63 5.85 3.24
C GLY A 109 -2.37 4.91 4.19
N GLU A 110 -2.46 3.63 3.86
CA GLU A 110 -3.05 2.58 4.70
C GLU A 110 -1.99 1.94 5.60
N GLU A 111 -2.43 1.36 6.71
CA GLU A 111 -1.57 0.59 7.60
C GLU A 111 -1.27 -0.76 6.96
N VAL A 112 0.01 -1.02 6.67
CA VAL A 112 0.47 -2.25 6.01
C VAL A 112 1.67 -2.85 6.72
N PHE A 113 1.81 -4.15 6.62
CA PHE A 113 3.00 -4.89 7.05
C PHE A 113 3.36 -5.96 6.00
N LEU A 114 4.55 -6.48 6.11
CA LEU A 114 5.02 -7.62 5.33
C LEU A 114 5.09 -8.85 6.22
N LEU A 115 4.71 -10.00 5.66
CA LEU A 115 4.83 -11.28 6.33
C LEU A 115 5.63 -12.24 5.46
N ARG A 116 6.63 -12.88 6.05
CA ARG A 116 7.45 -13.86 5.34
C ARG A 116 6.71 -15.19 5.24
N VAL A 117 6.61 -15.72 4.03
CA VAL A 117 5.95 -16.99 3.74
C VAL A 117 6.95 -18.12 3.96
N THR A 118 6.59 -19.07 4.81
CA THR A 118 7.40 -20.27 5.12
C THR A 118 6.86 -21.56 4.51
N GLY A 119 5.54 -21.63 4.30
CA GLY A 119 4.86 -22.80 3.74
C GLY A 119 4.49 -22.65 2.27
N ASP A 120 4.12 -23.74 1.63
CA ASP A 120 3.76 -23.85 0.21
C ASP A 120 2.26 -24.01 -0.05
N SER A 121 1.43 -23.84 0.98
CA SER A 121 -0.04 -24.02 0.89
C SER A 121 -0.72 -23.05 -0.07
N MET A 122 -0.05 -21.96 -0.46
CA MET A 122 -0.54 -20.97 -1.43
C MET A 122 0.18 -21.07 -2.79
N ALA A 123 0.97 -22.11 -2.99
CA ALA A 123 1.57 -22.37 -4.31
C ALA A 123 0.49 -22.68 -5.38
N PRO A 124 0.74 -22.32 -6.64
CA PRO A 124 1.95 -21.71 -7.19
C PRO A 124 1.98 -20.16 -7.11
N LEU A 125 0.92 -19.53 -6.62
CA LEU A 125 0.79 -18.07 -6.62
C LEU A 125 1.78 -17.42 -5.64
N ILE A 126 1.81 -17.92 -4.39
CA ILE A 126 2.70 -17.46 -3.34
C ILE A 126 3.58 -18.65 -2.91
N LEU A 127 4.88 -18.42 -2.87
CA LEU A 127 5.88 -19.47 -2.63
C LEU A 127 6.63 -19.24 -1.31
N PRO A 128 7.24 -20.27 -0.74
CA PRO A 128 8.14 -20.10 0.40
C PRO A 128 9.26 -19.08 0.08
N GLY A 129 9.54 -18.19 1.02
CA GLY A 129 10.51 -17.09 0.87
C GLY A 129 9.91 -15.78 0.37
N ASP A 130 8.70 -15.78 -0.20
CA ASP A 130 8.01 -14.54 -0.57
C ASP A 130 7.73 -13.67 0.66
N LEU A 131 7.69 -12.36 0.43
CA LEU A 131 7.10 -11.41 1.37
C LEU A 131 5.72 -11.00 0.84
N VAL A 132 4.67 -11.26 1.60
CA VAL A 132 3.32 -10.81 1.27
C VAL A 132 3.03 -9.49 1.96
N MET A 133 2.56 -8.52 1.19
CA MET A 133 2.11 -7.24 1.72
C MET A 133 0.67 -7.36 2.16
N VAL A 134 0.43 -7.10 3.42
CA VAL A 134 -0.87 -7.23 4.08
C VAL A 134 -1.35 -5.86 4.50
N ARG A 135 -2.54 -5.48 4.05
CA ARG A 135 -3.27 -4.31 4.52
C ARG A 135 -4.06 -4.68 5.75
N VAL A 136 -3.83 -3.96 6.85
CA VAL A 136 -4.52 -4.21 8.12
C VAL A 136 -6.00 -3.92 7.99
N GLN A 137 -6.82 -4.93 8.17
CA GLN A 137 -8.28 -4.78 8.20
C GLN A 137 -8.92 -6.03 8.84
N PRO A 138 -10.01 -5.86 9.63
CA PRO A 138 -10.62 -6.96 10.38
C PRO A 138 -11.53 -7.86 9.53
N ARG A 139 -11.81 -7.50 8.29
CA ARG A 139 -12.70 -8.24 7.39
C ARG A 139 -12.17 -8.24 5.97
N VAL A 140 -12.44 -9.33 5.25
CA VAL A 140 -12.08 -9.52 3.85
C VAL A 140 -13.28 -10.02 3.05
N ALA A 141 -13.27 -9.82 1.74
CA ALA A 141 -14.32 -10.34 0.89
C ALA A 141 -14.14 -11.85 0.65
N ARG A 142 -15.23 -12.52 0.29
CA ARG A 142 -15.21 -13.96 -0.05
C ARG A 142 -14.20 -14.26 -1.15
N GLY A 143 -13.27 -15.16 -0.89
CA GLY A 143 -12.22 -15.57 -1.82
C GLY A 143 -10.97 -14.68 -1.80
N ASP A 144 -10.96 -13.60 -1.03
CA ASP A 144 -9.74 -12.81 -0.82
C ASP A 144 -8.64 -13.66 -0.15
N ILE A 145 -7.40 -13.37 -0.50
CA ILE A 145 -6.24 -13.90 0.22
C ILE A 145 -6.01 -13.01 1.44
N ALA A 146 -5.92 -13.62 2.60
CA ALA A 146 -5.73 -12.90 3.86
C ALA A 146 -4.62 -13.52 4.71
N ALA A 147 -3.96 -12.68 5.50
CA ALA A 147 -3.22 -13.12 6.65
C ALA A 147 -4.22 -13.35 7.79
N VAL A 148 -4.20 -14.54 8.34
CA VAL A 148 -5.07 -14.96 9.44
C VAL A 148 -4.24 -15.58 10.55
N LEU A 149 -4.60 -15.28 11.79
CA LEU A 149 -4.10 -15.98 12.96
C LEU A 149 -5.08 -17.12 13.24
N VAL A 150 -4.58 -18.35 13.25
CA VAL A 150 -5.35 -19.54 13.58
C VAL A 150 -4.72 -20.14 14.84
N PHE A 151 -5.46 -20.18 15.93
CA PHE A 151 -4.89 -20.36 17.27
C PHE A 151 -3.83 -19.25 17.51
N ASP A 152 -2.57 -19.59 17.59
CA ASP A 152 -1.45 -18.67 17.81
C ASP A 152 -0.48 -18.61 16.62
N GLU A 153 -0.86 -19.16 15.47
CA GLU A 153 -0.01 -19.23 14.27
C GLU A 153 -0.57 -18.37 13.13
N ALA A 154 0.26 -17.47 12.60
CA ALA A 154 -0.08 -16.68 11.42
C ALA A 154 0.05 -17.53 10.16
N THR A 155 -0.97 -17.51 9.31
CA THR A 155 -0.97 -18.22 8.02
C THR A 155 -1.62 -17.37 6.93
N ILE A 156 -1.32 -17.70 5.68
CA ILE A 156 -1.94 -17.07 4.50
C ILE A 156 -2.90 -18.06 3.86
N LYS A 157 -4.17 -17.67 3.72
CA LYS A 157 -5.23 -18.52 3.13
C LYS A 157 -6.24 -17.65 2.35
N ARG A 158 -6.98 -18.30 1.46
CA ARG A 158 -8.24 -17.73 0.95
C ARG A 158 -9.34 -17.92 1.97
N VAL A 159 -10.08 -16.85 2.20
CA VAL A 159 -11.15 -16.80 3.20
C VAL A 159 -12.51 -16.94 2.52
N TYR A 160 -13.32 -17.90 2.98
CA TYR A 160 -14.69 -18.09 2.52
C TYR A 160 -15.62 -18.13 3.72
N GLU A 161 -16.58 -17.21 3.77
CA GLU A 161 -17.73 -17.32 4.68
C GLU A 161 -18.78 -18.18 4.00
N GLU A 162 -19.20 -19.23 4.67
CA GLU A 162 -20.24 -20.17 4.23
C GLU A 162 -21.34 -20.27 5.30
N ALA A 163 -22.52 -20.83 4.93
CA ALA A 163 -23.63 -20.98 5.89
C ALA A 163 -23.26 -21.81 7.14
N GLY A 164 -22.23 -22.66 7.04
CA GLY A 164 -21.73 -23.51 8.14
C GLY A 164 -20.56 -22.92 8.89
N GLY A 165 -20.11 -21.69 8.60
CA GLY A 165 -18.99 -21.05 9.27
C GLY A 165 -17.91 -20.52 8.34
N LEU A 166 -16.65 -20.55 8.78
CA LEU A 166 -15.49 -20.04 8.07
C LEU A 166 -14.69 -21.19 7.44
N VAL A 167 -14.29 -21.01 6.20
CA VAL A 167 -13.40 -21.93 5.49
C VAL A 167 -12.14 -21.20 5.06
N LEU A 168 -10.99 -21.69 5.48
CA LEU A 168 -9.68 -21.22 5.08
C LEU A 168 -9.05 -22.22 4.10
N LYS A 169 -8.82 -21.80 2.87
CA LYS A 169 -8.36 -22.68 1.79
C LYS A 169 -7.00 -22.21 1.24
N GLY A 170 -6.08 -23.14 1.04
CA GLY A 170 -4.87 -22.93 0.26
C GLY A 170 -5.18 -22.92 -1.25
N ASP A 171 -4.28 -22.33 -2.05
CA ASP A 171 -4.31 -22.46 -3.51
C ASP A 171 -3.67 -23.78 -3.96
N ASN A 172 -2.80 -24.36 -3.14
CA ASN A 172 -2.22 -25.68 -3.37
C ASN A 172 -3.24 -26.78 -3.03
N PRO A 173 -3.62 -27.63 -4.02
CA PRO A 173 -4.62 -28.68 -3.81
C PRO A 173 -4.20 -29.79 -2.86
N ASP A 174 -2.90 -29.91 -2.57
CA ASP A 174 -2.38 -30.92 -1.61
C ASP A 174 -2.74 -30.59 -0.17
N PHE A 175 -3.23 -29.37 0.09
CA PHE A 175 -3.62 -28.92 1.43
C PHE A 175 -5.13 -28.97 1.61
N THR A 176 -5.57 -29.73 2.63
CA THR A 176 -6.97 -29.78 3.00
C THR A 176 -7.44 -28.45 3.58
N PRO A 177 -8.60 -27.89 3.16
CA PRO A 177 -9.15 -26.68 3.73
C PRO A 177 -9.47 -26.84 5.22
N LEU A 178 -9.14 -25.81 6.01
CA LEU A 178 -9.53 -25.72 7.42
C LEU A 178 -10.96 -25.19 7.49
N ARG A 179 -11.79 -25.85 8.31
CA ARG A 179 -13.20 -25.50 8.48
C ARG A 179 -13.49 -25.25 9.95
N PHE A 180 -14.15 -24.13 10.22
CA PHE A 180 -14.51 -23.70 11.57
C PHE A 180 -16.00 -23.41 11.60
N SER A 181 -16.71 -23.94 12.59
CA SER A 181 -18.07 -23.50 12.91
C SER A 181 -18.08 -22.02 13.31
N PRO A 182 -19.24 -21.32 13.30
CA PRO A 182 -19.26 -19.91 13.68
C PRO A 182 -18.70 -19.61 15.07
N GLY A 183 -18.91 -20.51 16.04
CA GLY A 183 -18.34 -20.38 17.38
C GLY A 183 -16.81 -20.53 17.39
N GLU A 184 -16.30 -21.58 16.76
CA GLU A 184 -14.86 -21.82 16.66
C GLU A 184 -14.17 -20.70 15.87
N ALA A 185 -14.78 -20.19 14.79
CA ALA A 185 -14.22 -19.09 14.03
C ALA A 185 -14.07 -17.82 14.87
N ALA A 186 -15.03 -17.53 15.76
CA ALA A 186 -14.97 -16.37 16.63
C ALA A 186 -13.90 -16.48 17.73
N GLU A 187 -13.59 -17.69 18.17
CA GLU A 187 -12.61 -17.94 19.24
C GLU A 187 -11.20 -18.19 18.73
N LEU A 188 -11.07 -18.87 17.59
CA LEU A 188 -9.81 -19.46 17.14
C LEU A 188 -9.21 -18.77 15.92
N VAL A 189 -9.96 -17.91 15.23
CA VAL A 189 -9.52 -17.29 13.98
C VAL A 189 -9.62 -15.78 14.06
N GLN A 190 -8.49 -15.10 13.85
CA GLN A 190 -8.45 -13.66 13.71
C GLN A 190 -7.95 -13.27 12.31
N ILE A 191 -8.72 -12.46 11.59
CA ILE A 191 -8.25 -11.86 10.34
C ILE A 191 -7.33 -10.69 10.68
N LEU A 192 -6.07 -10.76 10.26
CA LEU A 192 -5.06 -9.73 10.46
C LEU A 192 -5.16 -8.67 9.35
N GLY A 193 -5.44 -9.11 8.11
CA GLY A 193 -5.58 -8.21 6.99
C GLY A 193 -5.66 -8.92 5.65
N LYS A 194 -5.89 -8.13 4.60
CA LYS A 194 -5.95 -8.59 3.22
C LYS A 194 -4.56 -8.55 2.57
N VAL A 195 -4.18 -9.61 1.89
CA VAL A 195 -2.99 -9.61 1.03
C VAL A 195 -3.26 -8.76 -0.20
N VAL A 196 -2.44 -7.75 -0.41
CA VAL A 196 -2.56 -6.78 -1.51
C VAL A 196 -1.39 -6.81 -2.47
N GLY A 197 -0.32 -7.52 -2.14
CA GLY A 197 0.85 -7.67 -2.99
C GLY A 197 1.76 -8.80 -2.54
N VAL A 198 2.65 -9.22 -3.45
CA VAL A 198 3.71 -10.19 -3.19
C VAL A 198 5.02 -9.59 -3.68
N TYR A 199 6.03 -9.62 -2.85
CA TYR A 199 7.40 -9.26 -3.20
C TYR A 199 8.26 -10.52 -3.20
N ARG A 200 8.95 -10.76 -4.30
CA ARG A 200 9.88 -11.88 -4.49
C ARG A 200 11.21 -11.35 -5.02
N SER A 201 12.28 -11.61 -4.29
CA SER A 201 13.63 -11.42 -4.79
C SER A 201 14.05 -12.70 -5.54
N LEU A 202 14.65 -12.54 -6.72
CA LEU A 202 15.18 -13.63 -7.53
C LEU A 202 16.67 -13.78 -7.30
#